data_5b1bc23f10b9457b96bfca02198e6469
#
_entry.id   5b1bc23f10b9457b96bfca02198e6469
#
_cell.length_a   1.000
_cell.length_b   1.000
_cell.length_c   1.000
_cell.angle_alpha   90.00
_cell.angle_beta   90.00
_cell.angle_gamma   90.00
#
_symmetry.space_group_name_H-M   'P 1'
#
loop_
_entity.id
_entity.type
_entity.pdbx_description
1 polymer ?
#
loop_
_entity_poly.entity_id
_entity_poly.type
_entity_poly.pdbx_seq_one_letter_code
_entity_poly.pdbx_strand_id
1 'polypeptide(L)'
;MTAAKQELLDARQLYSGLIRFHILHRAAKEGIFGLGMMEELARRGYKLSPGTLYPVLHGLEEGGLLRSEEHNLAGRIRRVYRTTPAGEKVLMAAKVKVRELFGELFEDEHVTEFARTRPRAVAVQAANYRKRTAANTAL
;
A
#
# COMPACT_ATOMS: atom_id res chain seq x y z
N MET A 1 27.10 -3.16 -14.19
CA MET A 1 25.72 -2.66 -14.12
C MET A 1 25.76 -1.16 -14.37
N THR A 2 24.95 -0.63 -15.27
CA THR A 2 24.89 0.81 -15.54
C THR A 2 24.19 1.55 -14.41
N ALA A 3 24.51 2.83 -14.19
CA ALA A 3 23.86 3.68 -13.19
C ALA A 3 22.33 3.71 -13.37
N ALA A 4 21.85 3.85 -14.61
CA ALA A 4 20.41 3.85 -14.92
C ALA A 4 19.71 2.54 -14.53
N LYS A 5 20.37 1.39 -14.67
CA LYS A 5 19.84 0.09 -14.27
C LYS A 5 19.77 -0.03 -12.75
N GLN A 6 20.75 0.49 -12.04
CA GLN A 6 20.77 0.50 -10.58
C GLN A 6 19.64 1.39 -10.02
N GLU A 7 19.47 2.58 -10.57
CA GLU A 7 18.37 3.48 -10.19
C GLU A 7 16.99 2.83 -10.39
N LEU A 8 16.82 2.11 -11.49
CA LEU A 8 15.57 1.39 -11.78
C LEU A 8 15.31 0.26 -10.77
N LEU A 9 16.36 -0.47 -10.38
CA LEU A 9 16.24 -1.52 -9.36
C LEU A 9 15.89 -0.94 -7.99
N ASP A 10 16.52 0.17 -7.62
CA ASP A 10 16.28 0.84 -6.34
C ASP A 10 14.84 1.36 -6.26
N ALA A 11 14.33 1.97 -7.34
CA ALA A 11 12.94 2.40 -7.44
C ALA A 11 11.95 1.23 -7.30
N ARG A 12 12.23 0.09 -7.93
CA ARG A 12 11.41 -1.12 -7.82
C ARG A 12 11.36 -1.66 -6.40
N GLN A 13 12.47 -1.67 -5.69
CA GLN A 13 12.55 -2.10 -4.30
C GLN A 13 11.72 -1.20 -3.39
N LEU A 14 11.82 0.11 -3.58
CA LEU A 14 11.03 1.09 -2.84
C LEU A 14 9.53 0.88 -3.07
N TYR A 15 9.10 0.80 -4.31
CA TYR A 15 7.69 0.60 -4.66
C TYR A 15 7.16 -0.77 -4.26
N SER A 16 8.02 -1.78 -4.21
CA SER A 16 7.65 -3.12 -3.75
C SER A 16 7.12 -3.11 -2.31
N GLY A 17 7.72 -2.33 -1.43
CA GLY A 17 7.22 -2.13 -0.06
C GLY A 17 5.86 -1.44 -0.04
N LEU A 18 5.70 -0.38 -0.81
CA LEU A 18 4.43 0.34 -0.92
C LEU A 18 3.30 -0.54 -1.47
N ILE A 19 3.60 -1.35 -2.47
CA ILE A 19 2.64 -2.29 -3.08
C ILE A 19 2.17 -3.32 -2.04
N ARG A 20 3.09 -3.92 -1.28
CA ARG A 20 2.74 -4.87 -0.21
C ARG A 20 1.88 -4.21 0.86
N PHE A 21 2.17 -2.97 1.18
CA PHE A 21 1.37 -2.19 2.13
C PHE A 21 -0.06 -1.99 1.62
N HIS A 22 -0.23 -1.62 0.36
CA HIS A 22 -1.56 -1.50 -0.28
C HIS A 22 -2.34 -2.82 -0.23
N ILE A 23 -1.68 -3.92 -0.56
CA ILE A 23 -2.29 -5.26 -0.56
C ILE A 23 -2.81 -5.61 0.84
N LEU A 24 -1.98 -5.47 1.87
CA LEU A 24 -2.37 -5.77 3.25
C LEU A 24 -3.51 -4.87 3.71
N HIS A 25 -3.47 -3.59 3.38
CA HIS A 25 -4.51 -2.64 3.74
C HIS A 25 -5.86 -3.01 3.14
N ARG A 26 -5.89 -3.36 1.85
CA ARG A 26 -7.13 -3.77 1.18
C ARG A 26 -7.63 -5.10 1.69
N ALA A 27 -6.75 -6.07 1.86
CA ALA A 27 -7.10 -7.40 2.38
C ALA A 27 -7.60 -7.37 3.83
N ALA A 28 -7.22 -6.36 4.60
CA ALA A 28 -7.74 -6.14 5.96
C ALA A 28 -9.16 -5.58 5.97
N LYS A 29 -9.53 -4.83 4.93
CA LYS A 29 -10.88 -4.26 4.79
C LYS A 29 -11.88 -5.24 4.22
N GLU A 30 -11.48 -5.96 3.19
CA GLU A 30 -12.33 -6.88 2.43
C GLU A 30 -11.47 -7.97 1.79
N GLY A 31 -12.09 -9.08 1.40
CA GLY A 31 -11.40 -10.09 0.61
C GLY A 31 -11.01 -9.54 -0.76
N ILE A 32 -9.79 -9.77 -1.17
CA ILE A 32 -9.26 -9.35 -2.47
C ILE A 32 -8.94 -10.55 -3.34
N PHE A 33 -9.13 -10.41 -4.64
CA PHE A 33 -8.65 -11.37 -5.63
C PHE A 33 -7.65 -10.70 -6.58
N GLY A 34 -6.75 -11.50 -7.16
CA GLY A 34 -5.59 -11.00 -7.88
C GLY A 34 -5.90 -9.96 -8.96
N LEU A 35 -6.90 -10.26 -9.84
CA LEU A 35 -7.28 -9.33 -10.90
C LEU A 35 -7.79 -7.99 -10.35
N GLY A 36 -8.65 -8.03 -9.33
CA GLY A 36 -9.15 -6.81 -8.69
C GLY A 36 -8.05 -6.00 -8.04
N MET A 37 -7.08 -6.66 -7.43
CA MET A 37 -5.93 -5.97 -6.85
C MET A 37 -5.01 -5.37 -7.91
N MET A 38 -4.84 -6.05 -9.04
CA MET A 38 -4.09 -5.48 -10.18
C MET A 38 -4.72 -4.19 -10.69
N GLU A 39 -6.04 -4.18 -10.85
CA GLU A 39 -6.79 -2.99 -11.28
C GLU A 39 -6.68 -1.84 -10.28
N GLU A 40 -6.79 -2.14 -9.00
CA GLU A 40 -6.65 -1.16 -7.92
C GLU A 40 -5.27 -0.54 -7.90
N LEU A 41 -4.22 -1.34 -8.00
CA LEU A 41 -2.83 -0.88 -8.07
C LEU A 41 -2.55 -0.06 -9.33
N ALA A 42 -3.12 -0.47 -10.48
CA ALA A 42 -2.99 0.27 -11.74
C ALA A 42 -3.58 1.67 -11.63
N ARG A 43 -4.72 1.83 -10.97
CA ARG A 43 -5.33 3.15 -10.71
C ARG A 43 -4.43 4.07 -9.90
N ARG A 44 -3.53 3.51 -9.09
CA ARG A 44 -2.55 4.25 -8.29
C ARG A 44 -1.20 4.42 -8.97
N GLY A 45 -1.08 3.99 -10.22
CA GLY A 45 0.15 4.11 -11.00
C GLY A 45 1.08 2.89 -10.92
N TYR A 46 0.71 1.84 -10.20
CA TYR A 46 1.47 0.59 -10.13
C TYR A 46 0.94 -0.40 -11.17
N LYS A 47 1.61 -0.46 -12.31
CA LYS A 47 1.28 -1.41 -13.37
C LYS A 47 2.03 -2.72 -13.16
N LEU A 48 1.34 -3.73 -12.66
CA LEU A 48 1.90 -5.06 -12.41
C LEU A 48 1.29 -6.08 -13.36
N SER A 49 2.13 -6.97 -13.87
CA SER A 49 1.67 -8.18 -14.56
C SER A 49 1.24 -9.24 -13.53
N PRO A 50 0.44 -10.24 -13.94
CA PRO A 50 0.16 -11.39 -13.08
C PRO A 50 1.44 -12.09 -12.59
N GLY A 51 2.46 -12.21 -13.45
CA GLY A 51 3.74 -12.81 -13.10
C GLY A 51 4.53 -12.07 -12.03
N THR A 52 4.20 -10.81 -11.76
CA THR A 52 4.77 -10.02 -10.66
C THR A 52 3.87 -10.03 -9.43
N LEU A 53 2.56 -9.87 -9.60
CA LEU A 53 1.63 -9.77 -8.48
C LEU A 53 1.44 -11.08 -7.72
N TYR A 54 1.22 -12.20 -8.43
CA TYR A 54 0.95 -13.48 -7.77
C TYR A 54 2.08 -13.98 -6.88
N PRO A 55 3.38 -13.85 -7.27
CA PRO A 55 4.47 -14.14 -6.34
C PRO A 55 4.46 -13.29 -5.07
N VAL A 56 4.04 -12.02 -5.16
CA VAL A 56 3.89 -11.14 -3.99
C VAL A 56 2.78 -11.65 -3.07
N LEU A 57 1.62 -11.99 -3.62
CA LEU A 57 0.51 -12.56 -2.85
C LEU A 57 0.90 -13.88 -2.18
N HIS A 58 1.55 -14.78 -2.92
CA HIS A 58 2.03 -16.05 -2.37
C HIS A 58 3.08 -15.85 -1.28
N GLY A 59 4.00 -14.91 -1.45
CA GLY A 59 5.00 -14.60 -0.45
C GLY A 59 4.39 -14.07 0.85
N LEU A 60 3.38 -13.22 0.76
CA LEU A 60 2.64 -12.72 1.92
C LEU A 60 1.86 -13.85 2.61
N GLU A 61 1.29 -14.77 1.85
CA GLU A 61 0.61 -15.95 2.40
C GLU A 61 1.59 -16.92 3.09
N GLU A 62 2.71 -17.23 2.44
CA GLU A 62 3.76 -18.06 3.04
C GLU A 62 4.35 -17.45 4.31
N GLY A 63 4.46 -16.13 4.35
CA GLY A 63 4.89 -15.38 5.53
C GLY A 63 3.83 -15.29 6.63
N GLY A 64 2.64 -15.86 6.41
CA GLY A 64 1.56 -15.88 7.40
C GLY A 64 0.80 -14.56 7.55
N LEU A 65 0.98 -13.61 6.64
CA LEU A 65 0.31 -12.30 6.68
C LEU A 65 -1.02 -12.29 5.92
N LEU A 66 -1.16 -13.16 4.92
CA LEU A 66 -2.40 -13.40 4.19
C LEU A 66 -2.81 -14.86 4.31
N ARG A 67 -4.09 -15.11 4.18
CA ARG A 67 -4.68 -16.43 3.94
C ARG A 67 -5.56 -16.35 2.71
N SER A 68 -5.72 -17.45 1.99
CA SER A 68 -6.54 -17.48 0.79
C SER A 68 -7.55 -18.63 0.84
N GLU A 69 -8.68 -18.41 0.20
CA GLU A 69 -9.76 -19.38 0.02
C GLU A 69 -10.27 -19.29 -1.40
N GLU A 70 -10.72 -20.41 -1.96
CA GLU A 70 -11.39 -20.43 -3.24
C GLU A 70 -12.87 -20.05 -3.07
N HIS A 71 -13.32 -19.11 -3.88
CA HIS A 71 -14.73 -18.68 -3.92
C HIS A 71 -15.26 -18.78 -5.35
N ASN A 72 -16.50 -19.23 -5.47
CA ASN A 72 -17.22 -19.18 -6.74
C ASN A 72 -17.93 -17.81 -6.84
N LEU A 73 -17.38 -16.94 -7.67
CA LEU A 73 -17.91 -15.60 -7.92
C LEU A 73 -18.45 -15.56 -9.36
N ALA A 74 -19.77 -15.47 -9.51
CA ALA A 74 -20.46 -15.39 -10.79
C ALA A 74 -20.05 -16.51 -11.78
N GLY A 75 -19.98 -17.77 -11.30
CA GLY A 75 -19.63 -18.92 -12.10
C GLY A 75 -18.14 -19.13 -12.32
N ARG A 76 -17.27 -18.29 -11.78
CA ARG A 76 -15.80 -18.43 -11.84
C ARG A 76 -15.23 -18.70 -10.46
N ILE A 77 -14.33 -19.67 -10.37
CA ILE A 77 -13.58 -19.95 -9.15
C ILE A 77 -12.44 -18.93 -9.07
N ARG A 78 -12.42 -18.16 -7.99
CA ARG A 78 -11.38 -17.18 -7.71
C ARG A 78 -10.79 -17.42 -6.34
N ARG A 79 -9.49 -17.20 -6.22
CA ARG A 79 -8.80 -17.23 -4.93
C ARG A 79 -8.92 -15.86 -4.29
N VAL A 80 -9.53 -15.82 -3.12
CA VAL A 80 -9.76 -14.60 -2.34
C VAL A 80 -8.76 -14.57 -1.18
N TYR A 81 -8.02 -13.48 -1.06
CA TYR A 81 -7.01 -13.27 -0.02
C TYR A 81 -7.56 -12.34 1.06
N ARG A 82 -7.30 -12.69 2.31
CA ARG A 82 -7.62 -11.88 3.49
C ARG A 82 -6.43 -11.81 4.42
N THR A 83 -6.30 -10.71 5.17
CA THR A 83 -5.29 -10.63 6.23
C THR A 83 -5.57 -11.64 7.33
N THR A 84 -4.48 -12.22 7.85
CA THR A 84 -4.50 -13.00 9.09
C THR A 84 -4.41 -12.06 10.29
N PRO A 85 -4.67 -12.54 11.53
CA PRO A 85 -4.38 -11.75 12.74
C PRO A 85 -2.92 -11.26 12.81
N ALA A 86 -1.96 -12.10 12.39
CA ALA A 86 -0.56 -11.69 12.29
C ALA A 86 -0.36 -10.58 11.25
N GLY A 87 -1.03 -10.67 10.10
CA GLY A 87 -1.03 -9.64 9.06
C GLY A 87 -1.59 -8.31 9.53
N GLU A 88 -2.66 -8.34 10.32
CA GLU A 88 -3.24 -7.13 10.91
C GLU A 88 -2.27 -6.45 11.89
N LYS A 89 -1.58 -7.23 12.71
CA LYS A 89 -0.56 -6.69 13.64
C LYS A 89 0.59 -6.03 12.89
N VAL A 90 1.10 -6.69 11.85
CA VAL A 90 2.15 -6.12 10.99
C VAL A 90 1.67 -4.84 10.30
N LEU A 91 0.45 -4.86 9.78
CA LEU A 91 -0.16 -3.68 9.15
C LEU A 91 -0.27 -2.50 10.12
N MET A 92 -0.75 -2.75 11.35
CA MET A 92 -0.87 -1.71 12.38
C MET A 92 0.48 -1.12 12.76
N ALA A 93 1.49 -1.95 12.96
CA ALA A 93 2.85 -1.51 13.26
C ALA A 93 3.45 -0.71 12.09
N ALA A 94 3.23 -1.16 10.86
CA ALA A 94 3.68 -0.48 9.66
C ALA A 94 2.98 0.87 9.46
N LYS A 95 1.69 0.97 9.80
CA LYS A 95 0.96 2.26 9.75
C LYS A 95 1.59 3.31 10.65
N VAL A 96 2.03 2.93 11.84
CA VAL A 96 2.73 3.85 12.75
C VAL A 96 4.03 4.34 12.11
N LYS A 97 4.81 3.44 11.52
CA LYS A 97 6.06 3.78 10.82
C LYS A 97 5.84 4.69 9.63
N VAL A 98 4.81 4.43 8.84
CA VAL A 98 4.44 5.28 7.70
C VAL A 98 4.00 6.67 8.17
N ARG A 99 3.25 6.75 9.26
CA ARG A 99 2.84 8.03 9.85
C ARG A 99 4.03 8.86 10.32
N GLU A 100 4.97 8.25 11.01
CA GLU A 100 6.22 8.89 11.44
C GLU A 100 7.02 9.40 10.24
N LEU A 101 7.20 8.52 9.24
CA LEU A 101 7.93 8.88 8.02
C LEU A 101 7.23 10.00 7.25
N PHE A 102 5.91 9.96 7.15
CA PHE A 102 5.12 11.01 6.52
C PHE A 102 5.36 12.38 7.20
N GLY A 103 5.37 12.39 8.53
CA GLY A 103 5.67 13.59 9.30
C GLY A 103 7.06 14.16 8.94
N GLU A 104 8.09 13.31 8.96
CA GLU A 104 9.46 13.72 8.64
C GLU A 104 9.61 14.20 7.19
N LEU A 105 9.01 13.47 6.22
CA LEU A 105 9.14 13.80 4.81
C LEU A 105 8.48 15.14 4.43
N PHE A 106 7.42 15.53 5.14
CA PHE A 106 6.62 16.69 4.76
C PHE A 106 6.65 17.83 5.78
N GLU A 107 7.37 17.67 6.89
CA GLU A 107 7.51 18.68 7.93
C GLU A 107 8.33 19.89 7.44
N ASP A 108 9.42 19.63 6.73
CA ASP A 108 10.34 20.63 6.19
C ASP A 108 10.04 21.05 4.76
N GLU A 109 9.35 20.21 4.00
CA GLU A 109 8.94 20.55 2.67
C GLU A 109 7.63 21.34 2.72
N HIS A 110 7.63 22.44 2.00
CA HIS A 110 6.43 23.22 1.79
C HIS A 110 5.32 22.33 1.23
N VAL A 111 4.50 21.79 2.10
CA VAL A 111 3.27 21.05 1.73
C VAL A 111 2.47 21.84 0.69
N THR A 112 2.65 23.16 0.68
CA THR A 112 2.12 24.08 -0.32
C THR A 112 2.63 23.83 -1.73
N GLU A 113 3.88 23.41 -1.92
CA GLU A 113 4.43 23.16 -3.25
C GLU A 113 3.97 21.79 -3.80
N PHE A 114 3.89 20.80 -2.94
CA PHE A 114 3.32 19.50 -3.29
C PHE A 114 1.82 19.59 -3.60
N ALA A 115 1.09 20.47 -2.90
CA ALA A 115 -0.32 20.74 -3.14
C ALA A 115 -0.57 21.52 -4.44
N ARG A 116 0.41 22.30 -4.93
CA ARG A 116 0.32 23.01 -6.23
C ARG A 116 0.49 22.09 -7.43
N THR A 117 1.18 20.97 -7.26
CA THR A 117 1.51 20.04 -8.36
C THR A 117 0.55 18.87 -8.48
N ARG A 118 -0.42 18.71 -7.55
CA ARG A 118 -1.39 17.59 -7.56
C ARG A 118 -2.82 18.02 -7.20
N PRO A 119 -3.82 17.23 -7.63
CA PRO A 119 -5.23 17.58 -7.45
C PRO A 119 -5.63 17.73 -5.97
N ARG A 120 -6.68 18.49 -5.75
CA ARG A 120 -7.31 18.85 -4.46
C ARG A 120 -7.39 17.74 -3.40
N ALA A 121 -7.47 16.46 -3.80
CA ALA A 121 -7.61 15.33 -2.88
C ALA A 121 -6.38 15.14 -1.95
N VAL A 122 -5.16 15.41 -2.44
CA VAL A 122 -3.93 15.27 -1.65
C VAL A 122 -3.79 16.40 -0.64
N ALA A 123 -4.18 17.64 -1.02
CA ALA A 123 -4.16 18.79 -0.12
C ALA A 123 -5.13 18.61 1.06
N VAL A 124 -6.32 18.06 0.81
CA VAL A 124 -7.31 17.75 1.85
C VAL A 124 -6.82 16.67 2.80
N GLN A 125 -6.17 15.64 2.29
CA GLN A 125 -5.60 14.56 3.12
C GLN A 125 -4.46 15.06 4.01
N ALA A 126 -3.59 15.91 3.48
CA ALA A 126 -2.50 16.53 4.24
C ALA A 126 -3.03 17.46 5.36
N ALA A 127 -4.05 18.25 5.06
CA ALA A 127 -4.71 19.14 6.05
C ALA A 127 -5.40 18.33 7.16
N ASN A 128 -6.07 17.25 6.82
CA ASN A 128 -6.72 16.35 7.79
C ASN A 128 -5.70 15.61 8.67
N TYR A 129 -4.54 15.27 8.11
CA TYR A 129 -3.45 14.67 8.87
C TYR A 129 -2.90 15.64 9.93
N ARG A 130 -2.65 16.90 9.56
CA ARG A 130 -2.19 17.93 10.50
C ARG A 130 -3.16 18.15 11.66
N LYS A 131 -4.47 18.17 11.40
CA LYS A 131 -5.49 18.30 12.43
C LYS A 131 -5.49 17.13 13.40
N ARG A 132 -5.26 15.90 12.90
CA ARG A 132 -5.20 14.69 13.73
C ARG A 132 -3.95 14.62 14.59
N THR A 133 -2.79 15.04 14.06
CA THR A 133 -1.53 15.07 14.82
C THR A 133 -1.54 16.16 15.88
N ALA A 134 -2.07 17.34 15.58
CA ALA A 134 -2.25 18.42 16.56
C ALA A 134 -3.19 18.02 17.69
N ALA A 135 -4.29 17.32 17.40
CA ALA A 135 -5.20 16.79 18.41
C ALA A 135 -4.58 15.71 19.31
N ASN A 136 -3.66 14.90 18.74
CA ASN A 136 -2.96 13.85 19.49
C ASN A 136 -1.82 14.36 20.36
N THR A 137 -1.28 15.53 20.05
CA THR A 137 -0.21 16.17 20.84
C THR A 137 -0.75 16.98 22.02
N ALA A 138 -2.05 17.31 21.99
CA ALA A 138 -2.73 18.05 23.05
C ALA A 138 -3.28 17.16 24.18
N LEU A 139 -3.12 15.84 24.07
CA LEU A 139 -3.45 14.85 25.08
C LEU A 139 -2.19 14.33 25.79
#